data_52fad5c17a1db20791f55056a4fbcc18
#
_entry.id   52fad5c17a1db20791f55056a4fbcc18
#
_cell.length_a   1.000
_cell.length_b   1.000
_cell.length_c   1.000
_cell.angle_alpha   90.00
_cell.angle_beta   90.00
_cell.angle_gamma   90.00
#
_symmetry.space_group_name_H-M   'P 1'
#
loop_
_entity.id
_entity.type
_entity.pdbx_description
1 polymer ?
#
loop_
_entity_poly.entity_id
_entity_poly.type
_entity_poly.pdbx_seq_one_letter_code
_entity_poly.pdbx_strand_id
1 'polypeptide(L)'
;MHDVYLVCGRRTPIAKSGGAYRRIRPEVLGAHVLRALCSTVPVGREVDGVIAGNAVGTGGNIARLTALMAGLPASVPAITLDVQCASGLAAVSAAYAEIAAGMGSLYLAGGMESASLQPMRIYAPQDERHTQTADGTGAYRTAQFSPDTLSETVMLEGAERVMQAEGMTEAELCAWVFESHRRAAHAADAGVLRDLLVPIAGTAADEGIMRHMNERLLARLPRPLGKGTLTHAGNACRIND
;
A
#
# COMPACT_ATOMS: atom_id res chain seq x y z
N MET A 1 -18.74 -0.69 25.89
CA MET A 1 -18.04 -0.60 24.60
C MET A 1 -18.74 0.50 23.83
N HIS A 2 -17.99 1.46 23.31
CA HIS A 2 -18.58 2.54 22.52
C HIS A 2 -18.82 2.08 21.08
N ASP A 3 -19.88 2.60 20.47
CA ASP A 3 -20.11 2.40 19.03
C ASP A 3 -19.05 3.19 18.23
N VAL A 4 -18.50 2.55 17.19
CA VAL A 4 -17.46 3.13 16.35
C VAL A 4 -17.96 3.23 14.91
N TYR A 5 -17.80 4.40 14.32
CA TYR A 5 -18.28 4.70 12.98
C TYR A 5 -17.12 5.09 12.05
N LEU A 6 -17.13 4.57 10.82
CA LEU A 6 -16.29 5.04 9.74
C LEU A 6 -16.99 6.23 9.08
N VAL A 7 -16.46 7.43 9.24
CA VAL A 7 -17.16 8.67 8.85
C VAL A 7 -16.84 9.04 7.38
N CYS A 8 -15.58 9.00 7.00
CA CYS A 8 -15.17 9.27 5.63
C CYS A 8 -13.80 8.63 5.30
N GLY A 9 -13.50 8.54 4.02
CA GLY A 9 -12.20 8.07 3.53
C GLY A 9 -11.67 8.97 2.43
N ARG A 10 -10.36 9.11 2.35
CA ARG A 10 -9.64 9.80 1.27
C ARG A 10 -8.38 9.01 0.93
N ARG A 11 -7.96 9.09 -0.33
CA ARG A 11 -6.67 8.55 -0.77
C ARG A 11 -6.11 9.35 -1.95
N THR A 12 -4.82 9.25 -2.17
CA THR A 12 -4.24 9.66 -3.44
C THR A 12 -4.72 8.73 -4.57
N PRO A 13 -4.69 9.15 -5.83
CA PRO A 13 -4.61 8.20 -6.93
C PRO A 13 -3.45 7.23 -6.73
N ILE A 14 -3.60 6.00 -7.19
CA ILE A 14 -2.52 5.00 -7.20
C ILE A 14 -1.66 5.23 -8.44
N ALA A 15 -0.38 5.52 -8.24
CA ALA A 15 0.59 5.66 -9.32
C ALA A 15 1.44 4.39 -9.47
N LYS A 16 1.97 4.18 -10.67
CA LYS A 16 2.95 3.12 -10.91
C LYS A 16 4.27 3.47 -10.24
N SER A 17 4.95 2.48 -9.68
CA SER A 17 6.32 2.64 -9.22
C SER A 17 7.21 3.15 -10.36
N GLY A 18 8.04 4.15 -10.09
CA GLY A 18 8.81 4.88 -11.09
C GLY A 18 8.01 5.90 -11.89
N GLY A 19 6.70 6.06 -11.63
CA GLY A 19 5.77 6.93 -12.32
C GLY A 19 5.66 8.33 -11.73
N ALA A 20 4.42 8.82 -11.60
CA ALA A 20 4.12 10.19 -11.21
C ALA A 20 4.67 10.55 -9.83
N TYR A 21 4.70 9.61 -8.89
CA TYR A 21 5.14 9.86 -7.51
C TYR A 21 6.59 9.48 -7.23
N ARG A 22 7.39 9.09 -8.24
CA ARG A 22 8.77 8.61 -8.06
C ARG A 22 9.73 9.53 -7.29
N ARG A 23 9.35 10.76 -7.05
CA ARG A 23 10.12 11.75 -6.28
C ARG A 23 9.35 12.34 -5.10
N ILE A 24 8.17 11.79 -4.79
CA ILE A 24 7.33 12.29 -3.71
C ILE A 24 7.42 11.30 -2.55
N ARG A 25 7.95 11.79 -1.44
CA ARG A 25 8.12 10.98 -0.24
C ARG A 25 6.76 10.53 0.33
N PRO A 26 6.65 9.32 0.91
CA PRO A 26 5.39 8.77 1.39
C PRO A 26 4.73 9.66 2.46
N GLU A 27 5.51 10.29 3.35
CA GLU A 27 4.97 11.23 4.34
C GLU A 27 4.36 12.49 3.70
N VAL A 28 4.81 12.90 2.52
CA VAL A 28 4.20 14.02 1.77
C VAL A 28 2.86 13.60 1.19
N LEU A 29 2.78 12.39 0.61
CA LEU A 29 1.52 11.81 0.13
C LEU A 29 0.51 11.68 1.27
N GLY A 30 0.93 11.09 2.40
CA GLY A 30 0.11 10.93 3.59
C GLY A 30 -0.36 12.26 4.15
N ALA A 31 0.51 13.26 4.29
CA ALA A 31 0.15 14.58 4.78
C ALA A 31 -0.85 15.30 3.88
N HIS A 32 -0.76 15.09 2.56
CA HIS A 32 -1.72 15.64 1.61
C HIS A 32 -3.13 15.05 1.85
N VAL A 33 -3.23 13.74 2.05
CA VAL A 33 -4.50 13.06 2.36
C VAL A 33 -5.02 13.46 3.74
N LEU A 34 -4.15 13.53 4.77
CA LEU A 34 -4.56 13.95 6.12
C LEU A 34 -5.15 15.37 6.12
N ARG A 35 -4.55 16.32 5.38
CA ARG A 35 -5.14 17.68 5.24
C ARG A 35 -6.54 17.64 4.65
N ALA A 36 -6.75 16.83 3.62
CA ALA A 36 -8.08 16.66 3.01
C ALA A 36 -9.09 16.02 3.98
N LEU A 37 -8.66 15.08 4.82
CA LEU A 37 -9.48 14.50 5.87
C LEU A 37 -9.79 15.51 6.96
N CYS A 38 -8.79 16.26 7.44
CA CYS A 38 -8.96 17.27 8.48
C CYS A 38 -9.93 18.38 8.05
N SER A 39 -10.00 18.71 6.77
CA SER A 39 -10.97 19.68 6.26
C SER A 39 -12.44 19.20 6.36
N THR A 40 -12.67 17.90 6.56
CA THR A 40 -14.00 17.32 6.77
C THR A 40 -14.36 17.14 8.25
N VAL A 41 -13.40 17.32 9.16
CA VAL A 41 -13.64 17.26 10.60
C VAL A 41 -14.51 18.44 11.02
N PRO A 42 -15.62 18.22 11.76
CA PRO A 42 -16.46 19.31 12.23
C PRO A 42 -15.71 20.31 13.10
N VAL A 43 -16.07 21.59 12.98
CA VAL A 43 -15.49 22.66 13.80
C VAL A 43 -15.66 22.34 15.30
N GLY A 44 -14.57 22.51 16.06
CA GLY A 44 -14.54 22.23 17.50
C GLY A 44 -14.30 20.76 17.87
N ARG A 45 -14.13 19.85 16.91
CA ARG A 45 -13.68 18.48 17.17
C ARG A 45 -12.17 18.41 17.04
N GLU A 46 -11.53 17.75 17.98
CA GLU A 46 -10.09 17.50 17.95
C GLU A 46 -9.83 16.05 17.54
N VAL A 47 -8.70 15.84 16.86
CA VAL A 47 -8.20 14.51 16.53
C VAL A 47 -7.44 13.97 17.72
N ASP A 48 -7.86 12.84 18.26
CA ASP A 48 -7.24 12.20 19.43
C ASP A 48 -5.96 11.42 19.05
N GLY A 49 -5.85 10.95 17.81
CA GLY A 49 -4.66 10.24 17.36
C GLY A 49 -4.62 9.97 15.87
N VAL A 50 -3.41 9.64 15.39
CA VAL A 50 -3.14 9.19 14.02
C VAL A 50 -2.50 7.81 14.09
N ILE A 51 -3.08 6.82 13.43
CA ILE A 51 -2.52 5.48 13.34
C ILE A 51 -2.33 5.14 11.86
N ALA A 52 -1.10 4.88 11.45
CA ALA A 52 -0.82 4.67 10.04
C ALA A 52 0.16 3.52 9.78
N GLY A 53 -0.16 2.73 8.76
CA GLY A 53 0.69 1.67 8.25
C GLY A 53 1.82 2.19 7.36
N ASN A 54 3.01 1.64 7.53
CA ASN A 54 4.14 1.80 6.61
C ASN A 54 5.10 0.62 6.78
N ALA A 55 5.38 -0.12 5.72
CA ALA A 55 6.15 -1.36 5.76
C ALA A 55 7.53 -1.23 5.09
N VAL A 56 7.61 -0.57 3.94
CA VAL A 56 8.86 -0.48 3.16
C VAL A 56 9.57 0.87 3.29
N GLY A 57 9.02 1.79 4.08
CA GLY A 57 9.56 3.14 4.24
C GLY A 57 10.85 3.22 5.05
N THR A 58 11.24 4.44 5.38
CA THR A 58 12.52 4.78 6.02
C THR A 58 12.68 4.28 7.45
N GLY A 59 11.62 3.75 8.06
CA GLY A 59 11.58 3.46 9.49
C GLY A 59 11.30 4.71 10.33
N GLY A 60 11.42 4.58 11.65
CA GLY A 60 11.00 5.61 12.56
C GLY A 60 9.47 5.75 12.64
N ASN A 61 8.99 6.82 13.25
CA ASN A 61 7.56 7.07 13.35
C ASN A 61 7.09 7.99 12.21
N ILE A 62 6.97 7.44 11.00
CA ILE A 62 6.54 8.17 9.81
C ILE A 62 5.10 8.71 9.95
N ALA A 63 4.22 8.03 10.69
CA ALA A 63 2.88 8.53 11.00
C ALA A 63 2.96 9.87 11.75
N ARG A 64 3.88 9.98 12.72
CA ARG A 64 4.13 11.23 13.45
C ARG A 64 4.62 12.35 12.54
N LEU A 65 5.60 12.04 11.69
CA LEU A 65 6.11 13.01 10.72
C LEU A 65 4.98 13.48 9.79
N THR A 66 4.18 12.56 9.29
CA THR A 66 3.03 12.83 8.41
C THR A 66 1.98 13.71 9.10
N ALA A 67 1.64 13.42 10.35
CA ALA A 67 0.68 14.21 11.13
C ALA A 67 1.15 15.67 11.31
N LEU A 68 2.41 15.87 11.70
CA LEU A 68 3.00 17.20 11.82
C LEU A 68 3.06 17.95 10.49
N MET A 69 3.44 17.28 9.41
CA MET A 69 3.44 17.84 8.06
C MET A 69 2.03 18.19 7.56
N ALA A 70 1.02 17.50 8.04
CA ALA A 70 -0.38 17.82 7.74
C ALA A 70 -0.87 19.07 8.49
N GLY A 71 -0.15 19.52 9.52
CA GLY A 71 -0.50 20.66 10.33
C GLY A 71 -1.29 20.28 11.60
N LEU A 72 -1.35 19.00 11.96
CA LEU A 72 -1.95 18.59 13.23
C LEU A 72 -1.11 19.12 14.42
N PRO A 73 -1.77 19.46 15.55
CA PRO A 73 -1.08 19.92 16.75
C PRO A 73 -0.03 18.91 17.24
N ALA A 74 1.05 19.42 17.84
CA ALA A 74 2.09 18.58 18.43
C ALA A 74 1.59 17.71 19.59
N SER A 75 0.46 18.03 20.19
CA SER A 75 -0.21 17.25 21.23
C SER A 75 -0.88 15.98 20.70
N VAL A 76 -1.22 15.91 19.40
CA VAL A 76 -1.87 14.73 18.81
C VAL A 76 -0.86 13.58 18.68
N PRO A 77 -1.03 12.46 19.39
CA PRO A 77 -0.14 11.31 19.26
C PRO A 77 -0.26 10.66 17.88
N ALA A 78 0.80 9.98 17.45
CA ALA A 78 0.76 9.19 16.22
C ALA A 78 1.57 7.91 16.36
N ILE A 79 1.07 6.83 15.75
CA ILE A 79 1.67 5.50 15.79
C ILE A 79 1.85 4.97 14.37
N THR A 80 3.03 4.43 14.09
CA THR A 80 3.29 3.69 12.86
C THR A 80 3.20 2.20 13.12
N LEU A 81 2.44 1.48 12.31
CA LEU A 81 2.30 0.02 12.37
C LEU A 81 2.95 -0.63 11.15
N ASP A 82 3.58 -1.77 11.37
CA ASP A 82 4.07 -2.66 10.32
C ASP A 82 3.61 -4.10 10.58
N VAL A 83 2.68 -4.56 9.78
CA VAL A 83 2.27 -5.95 9.59
C VAL A 83 2.23 -6.26 8.09
N GLN A 84 3.22 -5.75 7.37
CA GLN A 84 3.37 -5.86 5.92
C GLN A 84 2.17 -5.26 5.17
N CYS A 85 1.67 -5.95 4.14
CA CYS A 85 0.56 -5.48 3.30
C CYS A 85 -0.73 -5.19 4.07
N ALA A 86 -0.92 -5.75 5.26
CA ALA A 86 -2.10 -5.54 6.10
C ALA A 86 -1.99 -4.30 7.01
N SER A 87 -0.87 -3.57 7.00
CA SER A 87 -0.62 -2.45 7.94
C SER A 87 -1.68 -1.37 7.91
N GLY A 88 -2.21 -1.03 6.73
CA GLY A 88 -3.29 -0.04 6.60
C GLY A 88 -4.59 -0.49 7.27
N LEU A 89 -4.98 -1.76 7.10
CA LEU A 89 -6.16 -2.31 7.77
C LEU A 89 -5.93 -2.47 9.28
N ALA A 90 -4.72 -2.88 9.69
CA ALA A 90 -4.35 -2.96 11.10
C ALA A 90 -4.44 -1.60 11.80
N ALA A 91 -4.09 -0.51 11.11
CA ALA A 91 -4.25 0.85 11.63
C ALA A 91 -5.73 1.19 11.88
N VAL A 92 -6.63 0.83 10.97
CA VAL A 92 -8.08 1.02 11.15
C VAL A 92 -8.61 0.17 12.31
N SER A 93 -8.15 -1.08 12.42
CA SER A 93 -8.54 -1.98 13.52
C SER A 93 -8.06 -1.48 14.89
N ALA A 94 -6.85 -0.91 14.94
CA ALA A 94 -6.31 -0.32 16.17
C ALA A 94 -7.10 0.93 16.57
N ALA A 95 -7.41 1.82 15.63
CA ALA A 95 -8.25 2.99 15.90
C ALA A 95 -9.65 2.60 16.42
N TYR A 96 -10.25 1.56 15.81
CA TYR A 96 -11.50 0.99 16.32
C TYR A 96 -11.37 0.53 17.77
N ALA A 97 -10.32 -0.21 18.09
CA ALA A 97 -10.10 -0.74 19.44
C ALA A 97 -9.90 0.39 20.48
N GLU A 98 -9.15 1.43 20.14
CA GLU A 98 -8.92 2.58 21.02
C GLU A 98 -10.22 3.35 21.29
N ILE A 99 -11.04 3.62 20.27
CA ILE A 99 -12.35 4.27 20.46
C ILE A 99 -13.27 3.38 21.29
N ALA A 100 -13.35 2.08 20.99
CA ALA A 100 -14.21 1.14 21.71
C ALA A 100 -13.82 1.01 23.20
N ALA A 101 -12.53 1.18 23.51
CA ALA A 101 -11.99 1.21 24.87
C ALA A 101 -12.14 2.58 25.57
N GLY A 102 -12.62 3.62 24.89
CA GLY A 102 -12.79 4.97 25.46
C GLY A 102 -11.49 5.77 25.55
N MET A 103 -10.45 5.41 24.78
CA MET A 103 -9.16 6.11 24.75
C MET A 103 -9.19 7.39 23.91
N GLY A 104 -10.26 7.63 23.18
CA GLY A 104 -10.49 8.80 22.35
C GLY A 104 -11.81 8.64 21.59
N SER A 105 -12.13 9.63 20.76
CA SER A 105 -13.41 9.69 20.02
C SER A 105 -13.25 9.94 18.52
N LEU A 106 -12.07 10.41 18.07
CA LEU A 106 -11.80 10.71 16.68
C LEU A 106 -10.35 10.39 16.29
N TYR A 107 -10.19 9.38 15.46
CA TYR A 107 -8.89 8.94 14.96
C TYR A 107 -8.79 9.08 13.43
N LEU A 108 -7.60 9.40 12.94
CA LEU A 108 -7.25 9.29 11.53
C LEU A 108 -6.43 8.01 11.34
N ALA A 109 -6.97 7.07 10.58
CA ALA A 109 -6.36 5.76 10.40
C ALA A 109 -6.19 5.40 8.92
N GLY A 110 -5.07 4.77 8.57
CA GLY A 110 -4.79 4.36 7.18
C GLY A 110 -3.35 3.96 6.98
N GLY A 111 -2.74 4.39 5.90
CA GLY A 111 -1.33 4.13 5.62
C GLY A 111 -0.79 4.96 4.46
N MET A 112 0.51 4.97 4.32
CA MET A 112 1.21 5.57 3.20
C MET A 112 2.41 4.71 2.81
N GLU A 113 2.68 4.64 1.52
CA GLU A 113 3.83 3.89 1.01
C GLU A 113 4.36 4.53 -0.28
N SER A 114 5.64 4.36 -0.56
CA SER A 114 6.26 4.65 -1.85
C SER A 114 7.29 3.58 -2.16
N ALA A 115 6.97 2.71 -3.09
CA ALA A 115 7.91 1.71 -3.57
C ALA A 115 9.06 2.36 -4.36
N SER A 116 8.79 3.47 -5.04
CA SER A 116 9.80 4.25 -5.77
C SER A 116 10.91 4.80 -4.87
N LEU A 117 10.57 5.16 -3.63
CA LEU A 117 11.48 5.75 -2.67
C LEU A 117 11.78 4.82 -1.49
N GLN A 118 11.57 3.51 -1.68
CA GLN A 118 11.99 2.51 -0.71
C GLN A 118 13.50 2.61 -0.46
N PRO A 119 13.93 2.83 0.79
CA PRO A 119 15.34 2.99 1.10
C PRO A 119 16.11 1.68 0.94
N MET A 120 17.37 1.78 0.56
CA MET A 120 18.33 0.72 0.76
C MET A 120 18.74 0.70 2.23
N ARG A 121 18.71 -0.47 2.86
CA ARG A 121 19.18 -0.70 4.23
C ARG A 121 20.46 -1.53 4.18
N ILE A 122 21.28 -1.42 5.21
CA ILE A 122 22.55 -2.17 5.30
C ILE A 122 22.61 -2.80 6.69
N TYR A 123 22.85 -4.11 6.75
CA TYR A 123 23.15 -4.82 8.01
C TYR A 123 24.47 -4.31 8.58
N ALA A 124 24.55 -4.22 9.88
CA ALA A 124 25.81 -3.86 10.54
C ALA A 124 26.91 -4.87 10.20
N PRO A 125 28.19 -4.45 10.08
CA PRO A 125 29.29 -5.35 9.69
C PRO A 125 29.46 -6.60 10.58
N GLN A 126 29.05 -6.53 11.83
CA GLN A 126 29.09 -7.65 12.77
C GLN A 126 27.85 -8.56 12.73
N ASP A 127 26.83 -8.19 11.95
CA ASP A 127 25.66 -9.05 11.72
C ASP A 127 26.02 -10.12 10.69
N GLU A 128 25.76 -11.39 10.98
CA GLU A 128 26.06 -12.49 10.06
C GLU A 128 25.40 -12.32 8.69
N ARG A 129 24.23 -11.69 8.64
CA ARG A 129 23.50 -11.40 7.40
C ARG A 129 24.23 -10.41 6.50
N HIS A 130 25.18 -9.64 7.02
CA HIS A 130 25.98 -8.68 6.23
C HIS A 130 26.68 -9.37 5.06
N THR A 131 27.27 -10.55 5.31
CA THR A 131 27.99 -11.32 4.28
C THR A 131 27.08 -12.23 3.46
N GLN A 132 25.82 -12.41 3.89
CA GLN A 132 24.86 -13.29 3.22
C GLN A 132 24.03 -12.58 2.13
N THR A 133 24.14 -11.26 1.98
CA THR A 133 23.50 -10.54 0.88
C THR A 133 24.11 -10.92 -0.47
N ALA A 134 23.33 -10.83 -1.54
CA ALA A 134 23.71 -11.32 -2.87
C ALA A 134 25.04 -10.72 -3.40
N ASP A 135 25.35 -9.48 -3.01
CA ASP A 135 26.57 -8.76 -3.40
C ASP A 135 27.62 -8.68 -2.29
N GLY A 136 27.37 -9.27 -1.12
CA GLY A 136 28.27 -9.24 0.03
C GLY A 136 28.44 -7.86 0.68
N THR A 137 27.64 -6.87 0.31
CA THR A 137 27.72 -5.50 0.86
C THR A 137 26.90 -5.30 2.12
N GLY A 138 26.09 -6.29 2.50
CA GLY A 138 25.10 -6.19 3.57
C GLY A 138 23.85 -5.42 3.15
N ALA A 139 23.77 -4.94 1.90
CA ALA A 139 22.65 -4.12 1.45
C ALA A 139 21.40 -4.97 1.14
N TYR A 140 20.23 -4.50 1.58
CA TYR A 140 18.95 -5.16 1.29
C TYR A 140 17.82 -4.12 1.14
N ARG A 141 16.81 -4.48 0.37
CA ARG A 141 15.57 -3.67 0.24
C ARG A 141 14.44 -4.23 1.06
N THR A 142 14.18 -5.53 0.94
CA THR A 142 13.10 -6.20 1.64
C THR A 142 13.62 -6.72 2.98
N ALA A 143 13.01 -6.28 4.08
CA ALA A 143 13.34 -6.80 5.40
C ALA A 143 12.96 -8.27 5.49
N GLN A 144 13.80 -9.06 6.17
CA GLN A 144 13.49 -10.45 6.46
C GLN A 144 12.22 -10.53 7.34
N PHE A 145 11.25 -11.31 6.91
CA PHE A 145 9.97 -11.50 7.61
C PHE A 145 9.68 -12.97 7.95
N SER A 146 10.64 -13.87 7.70
CA SER A 146 10.63 -15.28 8.06
C SER A 146 12.00 -15.67 8.58
N PRO A 147 12.10 -16.63 9.53
CA PRO A 147 13.39 -17.17 9.94
C PRO A 147 14.12 -17.89 8.79
N ASP A 148 13.38 -18.43 7.83
CA ASP A 148 13.95 -19.10 6.67
C ASP A 148 14.38 -18.09 5.59
N THR A 149 15.38 -18.46 4.80
CA THR A 149 15.74 -17.72 3.59
C THR A 149 14.67 -17.93 2.52
N LEU A 150 13.97 -16.88 2.17
CA LEU A 150 12.94 -16.91 1.16
C LEU A 150 13.44 -16.26 -0.13
N SER A 151 12.98 -16.78 -1.27
CA SER A 151 13.25 -16.16 -2.58
C SER A 151 12.55 -14.81 -2.71
N GLU A 152 13.07 -13.92 -3.56
CA GLU A 152 12.41 -12.65 -3.89
C GLU A 152 11.04 -12.85 -4.56
N THR A 153 10.81 -14.04 -5.13
CA THR A 153 9.57 -14.41 -5.82
C THR A 153 8.62 -15.25 -4.96
N VAL A 154 8.93 -15.48 -3.68
CA VAL A 154 8.18 -16.38 -2.78
C VAL A 154 6.66 -16.13 -2.78
N MET A 155 6.24 -14.87 -2.85
CA MET A 155 4.81 -14.52 -2.89
C MET A 155 4.14 -14.95 -4.19
N LEU A 156 4.84 -14.81 -5.31
CA LEU A 156 4.37 -15.29 -6.62
C LEU A 156 4.34 -16.82 -6.68
N GLU A 157 5.38 -17.48 -6.15
CA GLU A 157 5.45 -18.94 -6.03
C GLU A 157 4.32 -19.49 -5.16
N GLY A 158 4.00 -18.79 -4.06
CA GLY A 158 2.87 -19.14 -3.21
C GLY A 158 1.53 -19.05 -3.95
N ALA A 159 1.31 -17.97 -4.68
CA ALA A 159 0.11 -17.80 -5.50
C ALA A 159 0.02 -18.86 -6.60
N GLU A 160 1.13 -19.15 -7.29
CA GLU A 160 1.21 -20.19 -8.31
C GLU A 160 0.81 -21.56 -7.76
N ARG A 161 1.36 -21.94 -6.58
CA ARG A 161 1.00 -23.22 -5.92
C ARG A 161 -0.50 -23.31 -5.60
N VAL A 162 -1.10 -22.20 -5.13
CA VAL A 162 -2.55 -22.17 -4.84
C VAL A 162 -3.35 -22.34 -6.13
N MET A 163 -3.02 -21.59 -7.20
CA MET A 163 -3.72 -21.69 -8.48
C MET A 163 -3.65 -23.11 -9.07
N GLN A 164 -2.49 -23.76 -8.97
CA GLN A 164 -2.32 -25.15 -9.43
C GLN A 164 -3.10 -26.15 -8.55
N ALA A 165 -3.06 -25.99 -7.22
CA ALA A 165 -3.76 -26.88 -6.28
C ALA A 165 -5.28 -26.82 -6.47
N GLU A 166 -5.81 -25.62 -6.77
CA GLU A 166 -7.24 -25.41 -7.04
C GLU A 166 -7.63 -25.76 -8.48
N GLY A 167 -6.69 -26.22 -9.31
CA GLY A 167 -6.95 -26.59 -10.69
C GLY A 167 -7.40 -25.43 -11.59
N MET A 168 -6.99 -24.20 -11.25
CA MET A 168 -7.35 -23.02 -12.02
C MET A 168 -6.76 -23.07 -13.43
N THR A 169 -7.52 -22.61 -14.39
CA THR A 169 -7.08 -22.50 -15.79
C THR A 169 -6.61 -21.09 -16.15
N GLU A 170 -5.72 -20.99 -17.12
CA GLU A 170 -5.29 -19.68 -17.66
C GLU A 170 -6.48 -18.85 -18.17
N ALA A 171 -7.48 -19.50 -18.77
CA ALA A 171 -8.68 -18.82 -19.27
C ALA A 171 -9.51 -18.18 -18.15
N GLU A 172 -9.71 -18.86 -17.02
CA GLU A 172 -10.40 -18.31 -15.84
C GLU A 172 -9.64 -17.13 -15.25
N LEU A 173 -8.32 -17.24 -15.12
CA LEU A 173 -7.47 -16.16 -14.62
C LEU A 173 -7.48 -14.94 -15.56
N CYS A 174 -7.45 -15.15 -16.87
CA CYS A 174 -7.58 -14.08 -17.84
C CYS A 174 -8.95 -13.39 -17.77
N ALA A 175 -10.03 -14.17 -17.65
CA ALA A 175 -11.37 -13.61 -17.49
C ALA A 175 -11.47 -12.73 -16.23
N TRP A 176 -10.85 -13.16 -15.15
CA TRP A 176 -10.78 -12.41 -13.91
C TRP A 176 -10.00 -11.09 -14.06
N VAL A 177 -8.86 -11.10 -14.77
CA VAL A 177 -8.08 -9.89 -15.09
C VAL A 177 -8.93 -8.90 -15.91
N PHE A 178 -9.60 -9.37 -16.96
CA PHE A 178 -10.46 -8.52 -17.79
C PHE A 178 -11.58 -7.89 -16.97
N GLU A 179 -12.27 -8.70 -16.17
CA GLU A 179 -13.37 -8.23 -15.34
C GLU A 179 -12.91 -7.22 -14.29
N SER A 180 -11.75 -7.42 -13.66
CA SER A 180 -11.15 -6.48 -12.73
C SER A 180 -10.91 -5.12 -13.38
N HIS A 181 -10.27 -5.08 -14.55
CA HIS A 181 -10.02 -3.82 -15.26
C HIS A 181 -11.31 -3.18 -15.77
N ARG A 182 -12.27 -3.97 -16.24
CA ARG A 182 -13.58 -3.48 -16.71
C ARG A 182 -14.35 -2.79 -15.57
N ARG A 183 -14.40 -3.43 -14.38
CA ARG A 183 -15.06 -2.86 -13.19
C ARG A 183 -14.39 -1.57 -12.74
N ALA A 184 -13.06 -1.56 -12.68
CA ALA A 184 -12.31 -0.39 -12.27
C ALA A 184 -12.51 0.79 -13.25
N ALA A 185 -12.49 0.52 -14.57
CA ALA A 185 -12.77 1.54 -15.58
C ALA A 185 -14.20 2.08 -15.46
N HIS A 186 -15.19 1.20 -15.30
CA HIS A 186 -16.58 1.61 -15.12
C HIS A 186 -16.76 2.49 -13.87
N ALA A 187 -16.19 2.09 -12.73
CA ALA A 187 -16.27 2.87 -11.50
C ALA A 187 -15.62 4.26 -11.64
N ALA A 188 -14.47 4.34 -12.35
CA ALA A 188 -13.81 5.59 -12.64
C ALA A 188 -14.66 6.51 -13.55
N ASP A 189 -15.25 5.96 -14.62
CA ASP A 189 -16.09 6.70 -15.58
C ASP A 189 -17.42 7.15 -14.94
N ALA A 190 -18.00 6.34 -14.10
CA ALA A 190 -19.20 6.68 -13.32
C ALA A 190 -18.92 7.69 -12.19
N GLY A 191 -17.66 8.05 -11.96
CA GLY A 191 -17.28 9.01 -10.92
C GLY A 191 -17.39 8.49 -9.50
N VAL A 192 -17.56 7.17 -9.28
CA VAL A 192 -17.69 6.54 -7.96
C VAL A 192 -16.51 6.84 -7.05
N LEU A 193 -15.32 7.01 -7.63
CA LEU A 193 -14.09 7.27 -6.88
C LEU A 193 -13.82 8.77 -6.66
N ARG A 194 -14.63 9.67 -7.23
CA ARG A 194 -14.36 11.13 -7.25
C ARG A 194 -14.18 11.69 -5.84
N ASP A 195 -15.07 11.33 -4.93
CA ASP A 195 -15.04 11.83 -3.56
C ASP A 195 -13.97 11.19 -2.68
N LEU A 196 -13.39 10.08 -3.13
CA LEU A 196 -12.29 9.41 -2.43
C LEU A 196 -10.93 9.96 -2.84
N LEU A 197 -10.78 10.42 -4.09
CA LEU A 197 -9.49 10.81 -4.63
C LEU A 197 -9.11 12.24 -4.25
N VAL A 198 -7.89 12.39 -3.78
CA VAL A 198 -7.24 13.70 -3.53
C VAL A 198 -6.11 13.85 -4.55
N PRO A 199 -6.33 14.59 -5.64
CA PRO A 199 -5.33 14.76 -6.69
C PRO A 199 -4.04 15.39 -6.17
N ILE A 200 -2.90 14.89 -6.63
CA ILE A 200 -1.58 15.40 -6.25
C ILE A 200 -0.61 15.29 -7.45
N ALA A 201 0.29 16.26 -7.58
CA ALA A 201 1.35 16.29 -8.60
C ALA A 201 0.83 16.10 -10.03
N GLY A 202 -0.33 16.67 -10.35
CA GLY A 202 -0.96 16.57 -11.66
C GLY A 202 -1.66 15.22 -11.94
N THR A 203 -1.63 14.28 -10.99
CA THR A 203 -2.30 12.98 -11.10
C THR A 203 -3.65 13.04 -10.39
N ALA A 204 -4.72 12.82 -11.15
CA ALA A 204 -6.10 12.89 -10.67
C ALA A 204 -6.86 11.54 -10.77
N ALA A 205 -6.24 10.52 -11.35
CA ALA A 205 -6.85 9.21 -11.56
C ALA A 205 -5.81 8.09 -11.37
N ASP A 206 -6.29 6.89 -11.05
CA ASP A 206 -5.46 5.70 -10.90
C ASP A 206 -4.79 5.31 -12.22
N GLU A 207 -3.45 5.20 -12.24
CA GLU A 207 -2.68 4.86 -13.43
C GLU A 207 -2.72 3.37 -13.79
N GLY A 208 -3.20 2.52 -12.88
CA GLY A 208 -3.19 1.07 -13.04
C GLY A 208 -4.30 0.51 -13.94
N ILE A 209 -5.33 1.29 -14.25
CA ILE A 209 -6.52 0.82 -14.98
C ILE A 209 -6.22 0.68 -16.47
N MET A 210 -6.26 -0.54 -16.99
CA MET A 210 -5.99 -0.87 -18.39
C MET A 210 -7.30 -1.00 -19.16
N ARG A 211 -7.77 0.10 -19.78
CA ARG A 211 -9.06 0.17 -20.48
C ARG A 211 -9.15 -0.68 -21.75
N HIS A 212 -8.01 -1.02 -22.32
CA HIS A 212 -7.92 -1.77 -23.60
C HIS A 212 -7.23 -3.12 -23.41
N MET A 213 -7.37 -3.71 -22.21
CA MET A 213 -6.86 -5.06 -21.95
C MET A 213 -7.51 -6.06 -22.88
N ASN A 214 -6.71 -6.94 -23.47
CA ASN A 214 -7.18 -8.01 -24.35
C ASN A 214 -6.23 -9.22 -24.28
N GLU A 215 -6.66 -10.36 -24.80
CA GLU A 215 -5.92 -11.63 -24.76
C GLU A 215 -4.54 -11.51 -25.41
N ARG A 216 -4.44 -10.81 -26.55
CA ARG A 216 -3.16 -10.61 -27.25
C ARG A 216 -2.17 -9.81 -26.40
N LEU A 217 -2.65 -8.85 -25.59
CA LEU A 217 -1.84 -8.10 -24.65
C LEU A 217 -1.41 -8.99 -23.49
N LEU A 218 -2.33 -9.74 -22.88
CA LEU A 218 -2.02 -10.65 -21.78
C LEU A 218 -1.00 -11.71 -22.17
N ALA A 219 -1.13 -12.30 -23.35
CA ALA A 219 -0.21 -13.33 -23.85
C ALA A 219 1.25 -12.84 -24.02
N ARG A 220 1.46 -11.51 -24.10
CA ARG A 220 2.78 -10.89 -24.23
C ARG A 220 3.40 -10.47 -22.91
N LEU A 221 2.62 -10.52 -21.84
CA LEU A 221 3.13 -10.11 -20.54
C LEU A 221 4.16 -11.12 -20.02
N PRO A 222 5.22 -10.62 -19.33
CA PRO A 222 6.23 -11.50 -18.78
C PRO A 222 5.66 -12.44 -17.73
N ARG A 223 6.24 -13.64 -17.67
CA ARG A 223 5.97 -14.65 -16.64
C ARG A 223 7.18 -14.72 -15.72
N PRO A 224 7.11 -14.09 -14.56
CA PRO A 224 8.26 -13.95 -13.67
C PRO A 224 8.77 -15.29 -13.13
N LEU A 225 7.90 -16.31 -13.05
CA LEU A 225 8.27 -17.66 -12.63
C LEU A 225 8.65 -18.60 -13.78
N GLY A 226 8.69 -18.11 -15.01
CA GLY A 226 9.07 -18.86 -16.17
C GLY A 226 7.90 -19.35 -17.05
N LYS A 227 8.27 -19.94 -18.17
CA LYS A 227 7.28 -20.47 -19.14
C LYS A 227 6.49 -21.63 -18.54
N GLY A 228 5.20 -21.69 -18.86
CA GLY A 228 4.30 -22.76 -18.41
C GLY A 228 3.66 -22.53 -17.04
N THR A 229 4.01 -21.44 -16.35
CA THR A 229 3.32 -21.04 -15.10
C THR A 229 2.03 -20.29 -15.42
N LEU A 230 1.07 -20.32 -14.50
CA LEU A 230 -0.18 -19.55 -14.57
C LEU A 230 0.06 -18.07 -14.23
N THR A 231 1.07 -17.79 -13.41
CA THR A 231 1.44 -16.44 -12.98
C THR A 231 2.05 -15.64 -14.15
N HIS A 232 1.46 -14.49 -14.43
CA HIS A 232 2.01 -13.49 -15.36
C HIS A 232 1.80 -12.07 -14.83
N ALA A 233 2.47 -11.09 -15.39
CA ALA A 233 2.41 -9.71 -14.90
C ALA A 233 1.00 -9.06 -14.93
N GLY A 234 0.02 -9.68 -15.56
CA GLY A 234 -1.36 -9.22 -15.59
C GLY A 234 -2.21 -9.71 -14.43
N ASN A 235 -1.89 -10.88 -13.85
CA ASN A 235 -2.60 -11.44 -12.69
C ASN A 235 -1.78 -11.38 -11.40
N ALA A 236 -0.57 -10.87 -11.45
CA ALA A 236 0.27 -10.61 -10.29
C ALA A 236 0.02 -9.22 -9.70
N CYS A 237 0.29 -9.08 -8.40
CA CYS A 237 0.24 -7.77 -7.74
C CYS A 237 1.28 -6.83 -8.35
N ARG A 238 0.87 -5.61 -8.69
CA ARG A 238 1.76 -4.58 -9.22
C ARG A 238 2.43 -3.83 -8.08
N ILE A 239 3.66 -3.39 -8.33
CA ILE A 239 4.36 -2.46 -7.43
C ILE A 239 3.91 -1.04 -7.77
N ASN A 240 3.40 -0.33 -6.78
CA ASN A 240 2.82 1.00 -6.92
C ASN A 240 3.38 1.97 -5.86
N ASP A 241 3.11 3.24 -6.10
CA ASP A 241 3.28 4.35 -5.16
C ASP A 241 1.91 4.88 -4.72
#